data_be2ab2832c4ea065b72d8026288efaf9
#
_entry.id   be2ab2832c4ea065b72d8026288efaf9
#
_cell.length_a   1.000
_cell.length_b   1.000
_cell.length_c   1.000
_cell.angle_alpha   90.00
_cell.angle_beta   90.00
_cell.angle_gamma   90.00
#
_symmetry.space_group_name_H-M   'P 1'
#
loop_
_entity.id
_entity.type
_entity.pdbx_description
1 polymer ?
#
loop_
_entity_poly.entity_id
_entity_poly.type
_entity_poly.pdbx_seq_one_letter_code
_entity_poly.pdbx_strand_id
1 'polypeptide(L)'
;MKEEKIIKALGGVKDEYILEAAPVGKKAKNHALRGLAAVFAIVLLGALFLRTAPGAAAAEYVVEKVSSLIETLFPPKEITIMVEGAPVEGQYSAVGQEPEAGETGADAVPGFAIYIDSESYTMTEENGVTIIRPVDFSPDLPTCGMDIVHLPDITVQEAAEAAKAEIPAGWEVSAAEAWSMPDSLTFFARSGWEWDSACKQVFLIPDGQQGVFQATIQYFFEAAEGHGVRLLSMLNTFTLIPEG
;
A
#
# COMPACT_ATOMS: atom_id res chain seq x y z
N MET A 1 9.32 30.91 6.55
CA MET A 1 8.81 31.11 5.19
C MET A 1 9.14 29.97 4.20
N LYS A 2 9.92 28.93 4.57
CA LYS A 2 10.14 27.72 3.74
C LYS A 2 9.20 26.57 4.08
N GLU A 3 8.73 26.49 5.32
CA GLU A 3 7.89 25.39 5.85
C GLU A 3 6.46 25.38 5.28
N GLU A 4 5.86 26.55 5.04
CA GLU A 4 4.50 26.65 4.45
C GLU A 4 4.39 26.16 2.99
N LYS A 5 5.50 26.16 2.24
CA LYS A 5 5.49 25.72 0.84
C LYS A 5 5.52 24.19 0.69
N ILE A 6 6.10 23.48 1.64
CA ILE A 6 6.19 22.02 1.62
C ILE A 6 4.84 21.39 1.98
N ILE A 7 4.12 21.95 2.95
CA ILE A 7 2.76 21.52 3.31
C ILE A 7 1.78 21.72 2.15
N LYS A 8 2.01 22.77 1.34
CA LYS A 8 1.16 23.06 0.18
C LYS A 8 1.40 22.15 -1.03
N ALA A 9 2.54 21.48 -1.10
CA ALA A 9 2.87 20.55 -2.18
C ALA A 9 2.34 19.12 -1.90
N LEU A 10 2.12 18.75 -0.62
CA LEU A 10 1.68 17.43 -0.20
C LEU A 10 0.17 17.28 0.01
N GLY A 11 -0.62 18.35 -0.08
CA GLY A 11 -2.07 18.26 0.10
C GLY A 11 -2.77 19.57 -0.28
N GLY A 12 -3.38 19.58 -1.44
CA GLY A 12 -4.31 20.65 -1.84
C GLY A 12 -5.66 20.50 -1.13
N VAL A 13 -5.71 20.63 0.21
CA VAL A 13 -6.97 20.61 0.96
C VAL A 13 -7.23 21.99 1.54
N LYS A 14 -8.38 22.57 1.18
CA LYS A 14 -8.90 23.80 1.76
C LYS A 14 -9.45 23.53 3.15
N ASP A 15 -9.11 24.37 4.12
CA ASP A 15 -9.51 24.34 5.55
C ASP A 15 -11.03 24.37 5.84
N GLU A 16 -11.88 24.27 4.83
CA GLU A 16 -13.32 24.51 4.92
C GLU A 16 -14.17 23.27 5.20
N TYR A 17 -13.55 22.05 5.32
CA TYR A 17 -14.28 20.79 5.47
C TYR A 17 -14.09 20.06 6.82
N ILE A 18 -13.54 20.72 7.84
CA ILE A 18 -13.22 20.06 9.14
C ILE A 18 -14.35 20.12 10.18
N LEU A 19 -15.53 20.60 9.85
CA LEU A 19 -16.64 20.71 10.82
C LEU A 19 -17.90 20.03 10.31
N GLU A 20 -18.04 18.73 10.48
CA GLU A 20 -19.33 18.06 10.76
C GLU A 20 -19.21 16.53 10.65
N ALA A 21 -18.97 15.82 11.75
CA ALA A 21 -19.57 14.50 12.02
C ALA A 21 -19.03 13.90 13.33
N ALA A 22 -19.80 14.03 14.39
CA ALA A 22 -19.67 13.16 15.56
C ALA A 22 -20.70 12.03 15.45
N PRO A 23 -20.34 10.75 15.49
CA PRO A 23 -21.30 9.67 15.65
C PRO A 23 -21.39 9.16 17.09
N VAL A 24 -22.61 8.96 17.51
CA VAL A 24 -23.04 8.34 18.76
C VAL A 24 -22.75 6.84 18.73
N GLY A 25 -22.11 6.32 19.79
CA GLY A 25 -21.60 4.95 19.84
C GLY A 25 -22.65 3.83 19.92
N LYS A 26 -22.28 2.69 19.37
CA LYS A 26 -22.76 1.36 19.75
C LYS A 26 -21.55 0.43 19.93
N LYS A 27 -21.48 -0.26 21.09
CA LYS A 27 -20.43 -1.24 21.40
C LYS A 27 -20.54 -2.45 20.48
N ALA A 28 -19.55 -2.66 19.62
CA ALA A 28 -19.37 -3.88 18.83
C ALA A 28 -18.40 -4.86 19.52
N LYS A 29 -18.66 -6.15 19.36
CA LYS A 29 -17.94 -7.26 20.03
C LYS A 29 -16.57 -7.50 19.41
N ASN A 30 -15.54 -7.66 20.27
CA ASN A 30 -14.11 -7.77 19.98
C ASN A 30 -13.65 -9.03 19.19
N HIS A 31 -14.32 -9.46 18.14
CA HIS A 31 -13.87 -10.61 17.34
C HIS A 31 -12.89 -10.19 16.21
N ALA A 32 -13.02 -9.00 15.65
CA ALA A 32 -12.15 -8.48 14.58
C ALA A 32 -10.69 -8.27 15.02
N LEU A 33 -10.45 -7.85 16.26
CA LEU A 33 -9.10 -7.62 16.81
C LEU A 33 -8.23 -8.89 16.90
N ARG A 34 -8.83 -10.08 16.98
CA ARG A 34 -8.08 -11.36 17.03
C ARG A 34 -7.60 -11.81 15.66
N GLY A 35 -8.31 -11.50 14.60
CA GLY A 35 -7.89 -11.77 13.23
C GLY A 35 -6.71 -10.89 12.78
N LEU A 36 -6.76 -9.60 13.10
CA LEU A 36 -5.70 -8.63 12.75
C LEU A 36 -4.34 -8.98 13.37
N ALA A 37 -4.30 -9.38 14.65
CA ALA A 37 -3.05 -9.78 15.29
C ALA A 37 -2.38 -10.98 14.60
N ALA A 38 -3.16 -11.85 13.99
CA ALA A 38 -2.63 -13.01 13.24
C ALA A 38 -2.02 -12.58 11.89
N VAL A 39 -2.66 -11.66 11.18
CA VAL A 39 -2.16 -11.14 9.89
C VAL A 39 -0.84 -10.38 10.08
N PHE A 40 -0.73 -9.54 11.11
CA PHE A 40 0.52 -8.82 11.41
C PHE A 40 1.65 -9.73 11.87
N ALA A 41 1.34 -10.80 12.60
CA ALA A 41 2.34 -11.82 12.94
C ALA A 41 2.89 -12.53 11.69
N ILE A 42 2.05 -12.74 10.67
CA ILE A 42 2.43 -13.34 9.39
C ILE A 42 3.32 -12.39 8.60
N VAL A 43 2.99 -11.10 8.52
CA VAL A 43 3.81 -10.07 7.84
C VAL A 43 5.20 -9.94 8.48
N LEU A 44 5.28 -9.92 9.82
CA LEU A 44 6.56 -9.89 10.55
C LEU A 44 7.39 -11.16 10.35
N LEU A 45 6.75 -12.33 10.28
CA LEU A 45 7.43 -13.60 10.01
C LEU A 45 7.88 -13.70 8.55
N GLY A 46 7.10 -13.19 7.60
CA GLY A 46 7.46 -13.11 6.18
C GLY A 46 8.71 -12.25 5.95
N ALA A 47 8.76 -11.07 6.55
CA ALA A 47 9.93 -10.19 6.48
C ALA A 47 11.22 -10.80 7.05
N LEU A 48 11.09 -11.73 8.02
CA LEU A 48 12.21 -12.51 8.56
C LEU A 48 12.63 -13.67 7.62
N PHE A 49 11.69 -14.25 6.87
CA PHE A 49 11.95 -15.38 5.97
C PHE A 49 12.72 -14.96 4.71
N LEU A 50 12.51 -13.73 4.19
CA LEU A 50 13.22 -13.17 3.02
C LEU A 50 14.75 -13.09 3.20
N ARG A 51 15.23 -13.14 4.42
CA ARG A 51 16.68 -13.17 4.69
C ARG A 51 17.32 -14.56 4.53
N THR A 52 16.55 -15.57 4.10
CA THR A 52 17.05 -16.94 3.92
C THR A 52 17.02 -17.35 2.45
N ALA A 53 18.06 -18.02 1.97
CA ALA A 53 18.22 -18.48 0.58
C ALA A 53 17.06 -19.31 -0.01
N PRO A 54 16.26 -20.08 0.76
CA PRO A 54 15.07 -20.79 0.25
C PRO A 54 13.89 -19.87 -0.13
N GLY A 55 13.77 -18.67 0.49
CA GLY A 55 12.70 -17.73 0.19
C GLY A 55 12.84 -17.09 -1.21
N ALA A 56 14.06 -16.83 -1.65
CA ALA A 56 14.34 -16.25 -2.97
C ALA A 56 13.95 -17.19 -4.12
N ALA A 57 14.13 -18.50 -3.97
CA ALA A 57 13.81 -19.48 -5.01
C ALA A 57 12.29 -19.74 -5.15
N ALA A 58 11.51 -19.55 -4.06
CA ALA A 58 10.06 -19.65 -4.10
C ALA A 58 9.41 -18.44 -4.81
N ALA A 59 9.99 -17.26 -4.65
CA ALA A 59 9.51 -16.03 -5.28
C ALA A 59 9.60 -16.09 -6.82
N GLU A 60 10.66 -16.70 -7.37
CA GLU A 60 10.88 -16.81 -8.82
C GLU A 60 9.81 -17.69 -9.52
N TYR A 61 9.24 -18.67 -8.83
CA TYR A 61 8.22 -19.58 -9.38
C TYR A 61 6.80 -18.95 -9.42
N VAL A 62 6.50 -18.02 -8.52
CA VAL A 62 5.17 -17.37 -8.44
C VAL A 62 5.03 -16.29 -9.50
N VAL A 63 6.08 -15.53 -9.79
CA VAL A 63 6.09 -14.46 -10.79
C VAL A 63 5.74 -14.98 -12.20
N GLU A 64 6.11 -16.22 -12.54
CA GLU A 64 5.85 -16.80 -13.88
C GLU A 64 4.38 -17.15 -14.11
N LYS A 65 3.58 -17.34 -13.05
CA LYS A 65 2.18 -17.78 -13.16
C LYS A 65 1.14 -16.64 -13.15
N VAL A 66 1.47 -15.51 -12.56
CA VAL A 66 0.59 -14.34 -12.44
C VAL A 66 0.47 -13.55 -13.75
N SER A 67 1.33 -13.81 -14.73
CA SER A 67 1.49 -12.99 -15.92
C SER A 67 0.34 -13.05 -16.94
N SER A 68 -0.42 -14.16 -17.04
CA SER A 68 -1.20 -14.37 -18.27
C SER A 68 -2.52 -13.59 -18.36
N LEU A 69 -3.30 -13.52 -17.26
CA LEU A 69 -4.57 -12.79 -17.27
C LEU A 69 -4.34 -11.28 -17.14
N ILE A 70 -3.48 -10.90 -16.21
CA ILE A 70 -3.15 -9.49 -15.93
C ILE A 70 -2.53 -8.85 -17.17
N GLU A 71 -1.54 -9.49 -17.81
CA GLU A 71 -0.95 -8.96 -19.05
C GLU A 71 -1.95 -8.82 -20.20
N THR A 72 -2.93 -9.74 -20.29
CA THR A 72 -3.98 -9.67 -21.30
C THR A 72 -4.94 -8.52 -21.05
N LEU A 73 -5.34 -8.28 -19.81
CA LEU A 73 -6.28 -7.22 -19.44
C LEU A 73 -5.61 -5.84 -19.32
N PHE A 74 -4.34 -5.82 -18.92
CA PHE A 74 -3.57 -4.62 -18.60
C PHE A 74 -2.22 -4.62 -19.35
N PRO A 75 -2.21 -4.35 -20.67
CA PRO A 75 -0.96 -4.34 -21.44
C PRO A 75 0.02 -3.29 -20.92
N PRO A 76 1.33 -3.51 -21.06
CA PRO A 76 2.35 -2.52 -20.69
C PRO A 76 2.08 -1.16 -21.34
N LYS A 77 2.36 -0.10 -20.59
CA LYS A 77 2.18 1.28 -21.05
C LYS A 77 3.31 2.19 -20.62
N GLU A 78 3.48 3.26 -21.37
CA GLU A 78 4.37 4.36 -20.99
C GLU A 78 3.63 5.32 -20.04
N ILE A 79 4.25 5.65 -18.92
CA ILE A 79 3.70 6.59 -17.94
C ILE A 79 4.75 7.67 -17.68
N THR A 80 4.30 8.93 -17.68
CA THR A 80 5.10 10.07 -17.27
C THR A 80 4.69 10.49 -15.86
N ILE A 81 5.65 10.56 -14.96
CA ILE A 81 5.46 11.05 -13.59
C ILE A 81 6.34 12.26 -13.34
N MET A 82 5.97 13.09 -12.36
CA MET A 82 6.80 14.22 -11.94
C MET A 82 7.63 13.83 -10.72
N VAL A 83 8.95 13.73 -10.89
CA VAL A 83 9.90 13.42 -9.83
C VAL A 83 10.83 14.62 -9.65
N GLU A 84 10.92 15.16 -8.44
CA GLU A 84 11.74 16.34 -8.14
C GLU A 84 11.47 17.56 -9.05
N GLY A 85 10.21 17.67 -9.50
CA GLY A 85 9.79 18.76 -10.41
C GLY A 85 10.15 18.55 -11.89
N ALA A 86 10.74 17.43 -12.27
CA ALA A 86 11.03 17.06 -13.64
C ALA A 86 10.14 15.91 -14.12
N PRO A 87 9.68 15.90 -15.39
CA PRO A 87 8.98 14.76 -15.95
C PRO A 87 9.96 13.57 -16.16
N VAL A 88 9.57 12.41 -15.68
CA VAL A 88 10.28 11.14 -15.88
C VAL A 88 9.34 10.19 -16.60
N GLU A 89 9.74 9.74 -17.77
CA GLU A 89 9.02 8.74 -18.56
C GLU A 89 9.57 7.35 -18.23
N GLY A 90 8.70 6.36 -18.11
CA GLY A 90 9.08 4.98 -17.84
C GLY A 90 8.12 3.98 -18.46
N GLN A 91 8.62 2.78 -18.73
CA GLN A 91 7.80 1.64 -19.15
C GLN A 91 7.24 0.97 -17.90
N TYR A 92 5.93 0.86 -17.84
CA TYR A 92 5.21 0.27 -16.71
C TYR A 92 4.53 -1.01 -17.16
N SER A 93 4.75 -2.06 -16.39
CA SER A 93 4.09 -3.35 -16.56
C SER A 93 3.06 -3.56 -15.45
N ALA A 94 1.90 -4.11 -15.81
CA ALA A 94 0.90 -4.45 -14.81
C ALA A 94 1.34 -5.71 -14.04
N VAL A 95 1.21 -5.64 -12.74
CA VAL A 95 1.43 -6.75 -11.80
C VAL A 95 0.26 -6.75 -10.81
N GLY A 96 0.08 -7.83 -10.06
CA GLY A 96 -0.98 -7.88 -9.05
C GLY A 96 -1.35 -9.31 -8.69
N GLN A 97 -2.52 -9.48 -8.11
CA GLN A 97 -3.06 -10.75 -7.68
C GLN A 97 -4.32 -11.08 -8.48
N GLU A 98 -4.37 -12.27 -9.07
CA GLU A 98 -5.60 -12.78 -9.70
C GLU A 98 -6.65 -13.11 -8.64
N PRO A 99 -7.96 -12.98 -8.94
CA PRO A 99 -9.00 -13.39 -8.02
C PRO A 99 -8.85 -14.89 -7.67
N GLU A 100 -8.87 -15.21 -6.39
CA GLU A 100 -8.88 -16.60 -5.92
C GLU A 100 -10.32 -17.04 -5.65
N ALA A 101 -10.75 -18.12 -6.29
CA ALA A 101 -12.05 -18.71 -6.01
C ALA A 101 -12.05 -19.38 -4.63
N GLY A 102 -12.84 -18.85 -3.70
CA GLY A 102 -13.09 -19.52 -2.43
C GLY A 102 -13.92 -20.80 -2.58
N GLU A 103 -13.79 -21.74 -1.64
CA GLU A 103 -14.54 -23.02 -1.65
C GLU A 103 -16.06 -22.81 -1.60
N THR A 104 -16.53 -21.68 -1.10
CA THR A 104 -17.96 -21.36 -0.91
C THR A 104 -18.44 -20.11 -1.66
N GLY A 105 -17.62 -19.50 -2.48
CA GLY A 105 -17.93 -18.23 -3.15
C GLY A 105 -17.98 -16.99 -2.23
N ALA A 106 -18.11 -17.21 -0.91
CA ALA A 106 -18.05 -16.15 0.09
C ALA A 106 -16.62 -15.89 0.62
N ASP A 107 -15.73 -16.83 0.35
CA ASP A 107 -14.32 -16.77 0.78
C ASP A 107 -13.38 -16.41 -0.40
N ALA A 108 -13.94 -15.93 -1.51
CA ALA A 108 -13.14 -15.48 -2.66
C ALA A 108 -12.30 -14.26 -2.30
N VAL A 109 -11.01 -14.29 -2.61
CA VAL A 109 -10.13 -13.12 -2.48
C VAL A 109 -10.21 -12.33 -3.78
N PRO A 110 -10.64 -11.07 -3.75
CA PRO A 110 -10.69 -10.24 -4.97
C PRO A 110 -9.29 -10.05 -5.54
N GLY A 111 -9.21 -10.01 -6.86
CA GLY A 111 -7.97 -9.69 -7.55
C GLY A 111 -7.73 -8.19 -7.67
N PHE A 112 -6.49 -7.81 -7.89
CA PHE A 112 -6.13 -6.45 -8.26
C PHE A 112 -4.98 -6.41 -9.25
N ALA A 113 -4.87 -5.32 -9.99
CA ALA A 113 -3.73 -4.98 -10.83
C ALA A 113 -3.19 -3.60 -10.46
N ILE A 114 -1.87 -3.45 -10.55
CA ILE A 114 -1.14 -2.20 -10.36
C ILE A 114 -0.03 -2.11 -11.40
N TYR A 115 0.20 -0.94 -11.98
CA TYR A 115 1.32 -0.74 -12.88
C TYR A 115 2.57 -0.35 -12.10
N ILE A 116 3.66 -1.11 -12.28
CA ILE A 116 4.97 -0.81 -11.70
C ILE A 116 5.98 -0.43 -12.77
N ASP A 117 6.88 0.47 -12.44
CA ASP A 117 8.09 0.73 -13.21
C ASP A 117 9.02 -0.47 -13.06
N SER A 118 8.95 -1.41 -14.01
CA SER A 118 9.65 -2.70 -13.95
C SER A 118 11.17 -2.59 -14.12
N GLU A 119 11.70 -1.44 -14.56
CA GLU A 119 13.14 -1.19 -14.58
C GLU A 119 13.69 -0.81 -13.20
N SER A 120 12.84 -0.16 -12.37
CA SER A 120 13.25 0.36 -11.06
C SER A 120 12.74 -0.45 -9.88
N TYR A 121 11.67 -1.26 -10.07
CA TYR A 121 11.01 -2.00 -8.99
C TYR A 121 10.68 -3.43 -9.38
N THR A 122 10.73 -4.32 -8.39
CA THR A 122 10.25 -5.70 -8.50
C THR A 122 9.06 -5.94 -7.60
N MET A 123 8.23 -6.91 -7.97
CA MET A 123 7.13 -7.42 -7.14
C MET A 123 7.40 -8.88 -6.75
N THR A 124 7.14 -9.19 -5.50
CA THR A 124 7.09 -10.56 -4.97
C THR A 124 5.79 -10.74 -4.17
N GLU A 125 5.36 -11.98 -4.00
CA GLU A 125 4.22 -12.30 -3.15
C GLU A 125 4.67 -13.29 -2.07
N GLU A 126 4.35 -12.98 -0.81
CA GLU A 126 4.67 -13.83 0.33
C GLU A 126 3.53 -13.83 1.34
N ASN A 127 3.02 -15.02 1.64
CA ASN A 127 1.95 -15.22 2.64
C ASN A 127 0.73 -14.31 2.40
N GLY A 128 0.31 -14.10 1.15
CA GLY A 128 -0.81 -13.23 0.79
C GLY A 128 -0.51 -11.73 0.89
N VAL A 129 0.77 -11.36 0.98
CA VAL A 129 1.23 -9.97 0.92
C VAL A 129 1.95 -9.76 -0.40
N THR A 130 1.47 -8.81 -1.20
CA THR A 130 2.21 -8.32 -2.36
C THR A 130 3.23 -7.29 -1.91
N ILE A 131 4.50 -7.52 -2.25
CA ILE A 131 5.66 -6.75 -1.81
C ILE A 131 6.33 -6.12 -3.02
N ILE A 132 6.38 -4.79 -3.09
CA ILE A 132 7.03 -4.03 -4.16
C ILE A 132 8.26 -3.33 -3.59
N ARG A 133 9.44 -3.60 -4.17
CA ARG A 133 10.73 -3.06 -3.71
C ARG A 133 11.55 -2.50 -4.87
N PRO A 134 12.39 -1.46 -4.62
CA PRO A 134 13.39 -1.02 -5.59
C PRO A 134 14.38 -2.13 -5.92
N VAL A 135 14.81 -2.23 -7.19
CA VAL A 135 15.71 -3.28 -7.67
C VAL A 135 17.09 -3.17 -6.99
N ASP A 136 17.76 -2.06 -7.11
CA ASP A 136 19.14 -1.84 -6.63
C ASP A 136 19.18 -0.96 -5.38
N PHE A 137 18.46 -1.37 -4.32
CA PHE A 137 18.39 -0.59 -3.10
C PHE A 137 19.47 -0.99 -2.09
N SER A 138 20.20 0.00 -1.57
CA SER A 138 21.27 -0.27 -0.60
C SER A 138 20.70 -0.81 0.71
N PRO A 139 21.21 -1.93 1.25
CA PRO A 139 20.77 -2.49 2.52
C PRO A 139 21.12 -1.60 3.73
N ASP A 140 22.00 -0.61 3.55
CA ASP A 140 22.39 0.35 4.60
C ASP A 140 21.38 1.50 4.75
N LEU A 141 20.46 1.66 3.79
CA LEU A 141 19.40 2.67 3.85
C LEU A 141 18.15 2.14 4.57
N PRO A 142 17.35 3.01 5.17
CA PRO A 142 16.06 2.63 5.75
C PRO A 142 15.12 2.04 4.67
N THR A 143 14.20 1.16 5.10
CA THR A 143 13.28 0.45 4.20
C THR A 143 12.54 1.40 3.27
N CYS A 144 12.52 1.06 1.97
CA CYS A 144 11.73 1.73 0.95
C CYS A 144 10.93 0.70 0.14
N GLY A 145 9.66 0.99 -0.14
CA GLY A 145 8.80 0.11 -0.93
C GLY A 145 7.33 0.23 -0.59
N MET A 146 6.54 -0.70 -1.11
CA MET A 146 5.10 -0.79 -0.87
C MET A 146 4.71 -2.23 -0.57
N ASP A 147 3.85 -2.41 0.43
CA ASP A 147 3.24 -3.69 0.80
C ASP A 147 1.73 -3.58 0.61
N ILE A 148 1.11 -4.57 -0.05
CA ILE A 148 -0.34 -4.62 -0.24
C ILE A 148 -0.84 -5.93 0.36
N VAL A 149 -1.86 -5.86 1.22
CA VAL A 149 -2.50 -7.01 1.86
C VAL A 149 -4.01 -6.88 1.78
N HIS A 150 -4.71 -7.98 1.55
CA HIS A 150 -6.16 -8.04 1.65
C HIS A 150 -6.58 -8.36 3.09
N LEU A 151 -7.52 -7.58 3.61
CA LEU A 151 -8.12 -7.71 4.94
C LEU A 151 -9.60 -8.06 4.75
N PRO A 152 -10.02 -9.31 4.93
CA PRO A 152 -11.41 -9.72 4.78
C PRO A 152 -12.25 -9.24 5.98
N ASP A 153 -13.56 -9.12 5.78
CA ASP A 153 -14.56 -8.88 6.81
C ASP A 153 -14.28 -7.65 7.71
N ILE A 154 -13.76 -6.59 7.13
CA ILE A 154 -13.44 -5.35 7.83
C ILE A 154 -13.87 -4.12 7.03
N THR A 155 -14.35 -3.10 7.71
CA THR A 155 -14.63 -1.80 7.07
C THR A 155 -13.37 -0.95 6.93
N VAL A 156 -13.37 -0.01 5.98
CA VAL A 156 -12.27 0.93 5.77
C VAL A 156 -11.92 1.71 7.04
N GLN A 157 -12.91 2.11 7.84
CA GLN A 157 -12.72 2.81 9.10
C GLN A 157 -12.07 1.93 10.16
N GLU A 158 -12.53 0.69 10.31
CA GLU A 158 -11.92 -0.26 11.27
C GLU A 158 -10.49 -0.60 10.87
N ALA A 159 -10.22 -0.79 9.57
CA ALA A 159 -8.89 -1.01 9.04
C ALA A 159 -7.97 0.20 9.31
N ALA A 160 -8.47 1.44 9.14
CA ALA A 160 -7.71 2.64 9.42
C ALA A 160 -7.34 2.75 10.91
N GLU A 161 -8.27 2.49 11.82
CA GLU A 161 -7.99 2.51 13.26
C GLU A 161 -7.02 1.40 13.67
N ALA A 162 -7.15 0.21 13.08
CA ALA A 162 -6.23 -0.89 13.31
C ALA A 162 -4.80 -0.56 12.81
N ALA A 163 -4.68 -0.05 11.58
CA ALA A 163 -3.39 0.34 11.01
C ALA A 163 -2.72 1.46 11.80
N LYS A 164 -3.47 2.44 12.31
CA LYS A 164 -2.93 3.48 13.20
C LYS A 164 -2.43 2.92 14.54
N ALA A 165 -3.11 1.93 15.10
CA ALA A 165 -2.70 1.29 16.35
C ALA A 165 -1.35 0.55 16.22
N GLU A 166 -0.96 0.16 15.01
CA GLU A 166 0.32 -0.48 14.71
C GLU A 166 1.48 0.51 14.49
N ILE A 167 1.19 1.81 14.42
CA ILE A 167 2.23 2.82 14.31
C ILE A 167 2.98 2.91 15.66
N PRO A 168 4.33 2.86 15.64
CA PRO A 168 5.10 2.91 16.88
C PRO A 168 4.80 4.15 17.70
N ALA A 169 4.79 3.99 19.02
CA ALA A 169 4.60 5.11 19.95
C ALA A 169 5.64 6.21 19.72
N GLY A 170 5.18 7.46 19.71
CA GLY A 170 6.04 8.63 19.50
C GLY A 170 6.15 9.09 18.06
N TRP A 171 5.57 8.36 17.11
CA TRP A 171 5.44 8.85 15.73
C TRP A 171 4.36 9.93 15.65
N GLU A 172 4.55 10.88 14.76
CA GLU A 172 3.53 11.83 14.35
C GLU A 172 2.60 11.15 13.34
N VAL A 173 1.29 11.13 13.64
CA VAL A 173 0.28 10.45 12.81
C VAL A 173 -0.79 11.46 12.42
N SER A 174 -1.10 11.57 11.12
CA SER A 174 -2.17 12.43 10.63
C SER A 174 -3.56 11.85 10.92
N ALA A 175 -4.59 12.69 10.81
CA ALA A 175 -5.96 12.20 10.69
C ALA A 175 -6.10 11.33 9.42
N ALA A 176 -7.02 10.38 9.45
CA ALA A 176 -7.41 9.69 8.21
C ALA A 176 -8.29 10.62 7.38
N GLU A 177 -8.03 10.68 6.08
CA GLU A 177 -8.75 11.51 5.13
C GLU A 177 -9.15 10.72 3.88
N ALA A 178 -10.13 11.21 3.13
CA ALA A 178 -10.53 10.58 1.88
C ALA A 178 -9.39 10.62 0.85
N TRP A 179 -9.18 9.49 0.17
CA TRP A 179 -8.25 9.42 -0.94
C TRP A 179 -8.96 9.55 -2.29
N SER A 180 -8.20 9.59 -3.39
CA SER A 180 -8.75 9.78 -4.73
C SER A 180 -9.65 8.65 -5.23
N MET A 181 -9.52 7.44 -4.69
CA MET A 181 -10.41 6.32 -4.99
C MET A 181 -11.71 6.41 -4.16
N PRO A 182 -12.86 6.02 -4.73
CA PRO A 182 -14.13 6.06 -4.02
C PRO A 182 -14.08 5.28 -2.70
N ASP A 183 -14.64 5.86 -1.64
CA ASP A 183 -14.79 5.26 -0.30
C ASP A 183 -13.50 4.80 0.37
N SER A 184 -12.34 5.19 -0.16
CA SER A 184 -11.02 4.88 0.40
C SER A 184 -10.54 5.96 1.36
N LEU A 185 -9.69 5.55 2.30
CA LEU A 185 -9.03 6.43 3.25
C LEU A 185 -7.51 6.33 3.12
N THR A 186 -6.83 7.40 3.49
CA THR A 186 -5.37 7.44 3.65
C THR A 186 -4.99 8.18 4.92
N PHE A 187 -3.86 7.83 5.49
CA PHE A 187 -3.19 8.61 6.53
C PHE A 187 -1.68 8.47 6.41
N PHE A 188 -0.98 9.44 6.97
CA PHE A 188 0.46 9.53 6.98
C PHE A 188 1.01 9.41 8.40
N ALA A 189 2.17 8.77 8.56
CA ALA A 189 2.88 8.68 9.81
C ALA A 189 4.40 8.82 9.60
N ARG A 190 5.11 9.46 10.54
CA ARG A 190 6.57 9.59 10.49
C ARG A 190 7.20 9.55 11.87
N SER A 191 8.44 9.08 11.92
CA SER A 191 9.22 8.98 13.16
C SER A 191 9.92 10.27 13.56
N GLY A 192 10.09 11.22 12.64
CA GLY A 192 10.82 12.48 12.87
C GLY A 192 11.00 13.30 11.61
N TRP A 193 12.00 14.21 11.64
CA TRP A 193 12.32 15.16 10.59
C TRP A 193 13.76 15.06 10.08
N GLU A 194 14.52 14.09 10.58
CA GLU A 194 15.87 13.83 10.09
C GLU A 194 15.79 13.16 8.71
N TRP A 195 16.86 13.22 7.94
CA TRP A 195 16.90 12.71 6.57
C TRP A 195 16.52 11.21 6.47
N ASP A 196 16.88 10.43 7.49
CA ASP A 196 16.63 8.99 7.61
C ASP A 196 15.36 8.65 8.39
N SER A 197 14.59 9.65 8.83
CA SER A 197 13.33 9.43 9.54
C SER A 197 12.37 8.61 8.71
N ALA A 198 11.86 7.52 9.30
CA ALA A 198 10.92 6.63 8.62
C ALA A 198 9.59 7.33 8.40
N CYS A 199 9.07 7.20 7.18
CA CYS A 199 7.77 7.67 6.74
C CYS A 199 6.92 6.48 6.29
N LYS A 200 5.64 6.49 6.66
CA LYS A 200 4.63 5.55 6.20
C LYS A 200 3.41 6.30 5.69
N GLN A 201 2.91 5.90 4.54
CA GLN A 201 1.61 6.32 4.05
C GLN A 201 0.75 5.09 3.85
N VAL A 202 -0.39 5.04 4.53
CA VAL A 202 -1.29 3.90 4.51
C VAL A 202 -2.55 4.26 3.74
N PHE A 203 -2.96 3.39 2.86
CA PHE A 203 -4.15 3.51 2.02
C PHE A 203 -5.06 2.32 2.27
N LEU A 204 -6.30 2.59 2.54
CA LEU A 204 -7.37 1.62 2.80
C LEU A 204 -8.36 1.70 1.65
N ILE A 205 -8.36 0.69 0.79
CA ILE A 205 -9.13 0.66 -0.46
C ILE A 205 -10.21 -0.43 -0.30
N PRO A 206 -11.51 -0.11 -0.36
CA PRO A 206 -12.55 -1.13 -0.30
C PRO A 206 -12.37 -2.12 -1.47
N ASP A 207 -12.57 -3.40 -1.19
CA ASP A 207 -12.42 -4.48 -2.17
C ASP A 207 -13.64 -4.67 -3.08
N GLY A 208 -14.67 -3.86 -2.86
CA GLY A 208 -15.96 -3.96 -3.56
C GLY A 208 -16.95 -4.97 -2.95
N GLN A 209 -16.55 -5.66 -1.87
CA GLN A 209 -17.35 -6.62 -1.12
C GLN A 209 -17.42 -6.22 0.37
N GLN A 210 -16.85 -7.01 1.27
CA GLN A 210 -16.85 -6.77 2.71
C GLN A 210 -15.43 -6.67 3.30
N GLY A 211 -14.43 -6.45 2.45
CA GLY A 211 -13.03 -6.36 2.83
C GLY A 211 -12.34 -5.09 2.33
N VAL A 212 -11.07 -5.01 2.62
CA VAL A 212 -10.23 -3.84 2.34
C VAL A 212 -8.86 -4.31 1.86
N PHE A 213 -8.34 -3.74 0.78
CA PHE A 213 -6.93 -3.77 0.49
C PHE A 213 -6.22 -2.66 1.27
N GLN A 214 -5.27 -3.04 2.10
CA GLN A 214 -4.38 -2.11 2.76
C GLN A 214 -3.07 -2.04 1.99
N ALA A 215 -2.78 -0.90 1.37
CA ALA A 215 -1.49 -0.60 0.78
C ALA A 215 -0.69 0.30 1.73
N THR A 216 0.54 -0.10 2.05
CA THR A 216 1.44 0.66 2.91
C THR A 216 2.69 1.02 2.14
N ILE A 217 2.85 2.29 1.80
CA ILE A 217 4.06 2.85 1.23
C ILE A 217 5.00 3.24 2.38
N GLN A 218 6.25 2.76 2.32
CA GLN A 218 7.30 3.06 3.28
C GLN A 218 8.48 3.70 2.56
N TYR A 219 9.05 4.74 3.15
CA TYR A 219 10.26 5.41 2.69
C TYR A 219 10.90 6.20 3.84
N PHE A 220 12.10 6.69 3.67
CA PHE A 220 12.72 7.62 4.60
C PHE A 220 12.55 9.06 4.08
N PHE A 221 12.66 10.04 4.98
CA PHE A 221 12.23 11.41 4.72
C PHE A 221 12.87 12.03 3.46
N GLU A 222 14.20 11.82 3.24
CA GLU A 222 14.89 12.33 2.05
C GLU A 222 14.46 11.64 0.75
N ALA A 223 13.99 10.39 0.83
CA ALA A 223 13.49 9.64 -0.32
C ALA A 223 12.05 10.00 -0.75
N ALA A 224 11.39 10.92 -0.05
CA ALA A 224 10.00 11.27 -0.30
C ALA A 224 9.75 11.77 -1.73
N GLU A 225 10.60 12.66 -2.25
CA GLU A 225 10.46 13.25 -3.59
C GLU A 225 10.87 12.29 -4.72
N GLY A 226 11.70 11.30 -4.42
CA GLY A 226 12.12 10.24 -5.33
C GLY A 226 11.22 9.01 -5.24
N HIS A 227 11.51 8.11 -4.32
CA HIS A 227 10.79 6.85 -4.16
C HIS A 227 9.34 7.03 -3.70
N GLY A 228 9.07 7.99 -2.77
CA GLY A 228 7.71 8.24 -2.27
C GLY A 228 6.76 8.62 -3.41
N VAL A 229 7.17 9.53 -4.29
CA VAL A 229 6.38 9.96 -5.45
C VAL A 229 6.18 8.81 -6.46
N ARG A 230 7.21 8.01 -6.73
CA ARG A 230 7.13 6.88 -7.67
C ARG A 230 6.16 5.81 -7.17
N LEU A 231 6.29 5.41 -5.89
CA LEU A 231 5.41 4.42 -5.26
C LEU A 231 3.95 4.89 -5.23
N LEU A 232 3.71 6.16 -4.89
CA LEU A 232 2.37 6.74 -4.93
C LEU A 232 1.80 6.77 -6.35
N SER A 233 2.62 7.10 -7.35
CA SER A 233 2.21 7.11 -8.76
C SER A 233 1.84 5.71 -9.25
N MET A 234 2.56 4.68 -8.81
CA MET A 234 2.20 3.28 -9.06
C MET A 234 0.87 2.93 -8.39
N LEU A 235 0.71 3.27 -7.09
CA LEU A 235 -0.53 2.98 -6.37
C LEU A 235 -1.76 3.69 -6.97
N ASN A 236 -1.60 4.89 -7.53
CA ASN A 236 -2.68 5.58 -8.24
C ASN A 236 -3.21 4.80 -9.48
N THR A 237 -2.51 3.75 -9.91
CA THR A 237 -2.95 2.87 -10.99
C THR A 237 -3.67 1.62 -10.50
N PHE A 238 -3.81 1.45 -9.19
CA PHE A 238 -4.50 0.30 -8.59
C PHE A 238 -5.90 0.14 -9.15
N THR A 239 -6.23 -1.07 -9.54
CA THR A 239 -7.51 -1.41 -10.14
C THR A 239 -7.95 -2.77 -9.66
N LEU A 240 -9.17 -2.88 -9.16
CA LEU A 240 -9.77 -4.17 -8.82
C LEU A 240 -10.03 -4.98 -10.10
N ILE A 241 -9.70 -6.26 -10.09
CA ILE A 241 -10.04 -7.19 -11.16
C ILE A 241 -11.43 -7.77 -10.85
N PRO A 242 -12.43 -7.55 -11.72
CA PRO A 242 -13.76 -8.10 -11.48
C PRO A 242 -13.71 -9.63 -11.48
N GLU A 243 -14.52 -10.23 -10.64
CA GLU A 243 -14.79 -11.67 -10.71
C GLU A 243 -15.40 -12.01 -12.08
N GLY A 244 -14.87 -13.02 -12.76
CA GLY A 244 -15.30 -13.45 -14.09
C GLY A 244 -16.59 -14.29 -14.06
#